data_c9548cc675d60f8b4a2442a8262f9819
#
_entry.id   c9548cc675d60f8b4a2442a8262f9819
#
_cell.length_a   1.000
_cell.length_b   1.000
_cell.length_c   1.000
_cell.angle_alpha   90.00
_cell.angle_beta   90.00
_cell.angle_gamma   90.00
#
_symmetry.space_group_name_H-M   'P 1'
#
loop_
_entity.id
_entity.type
_entity.pdbx_description
1 polymer ?
#
loop_
_entity_poly.entity_id
_entity_poly.type
_entity_poly.pdbx_seq_one_letter_code
_entity_poly.pdbx_strand_id
1 'polypeptide(L)'
;MTNLSKENQNLKIGVLGSGQLGQMMCLEALPLGYDFYCYSPDEDSPSEKAGARASIGFYEDLSSLKTFLSKIDVLSFEFENIPKSTLEYLESQTKQIQIFPPPRALVIAQDRYLEKTHFRKLGFRTADFFHLTKDTAKFEIAITFPWIIKTLRFGYDGKGQVKVKDENEYKNFLDKAFVSGNEEYLVEEVIPFQKEISIILTRFQNGEIVCYGAVENEHKNHILDLSIYPARIPASLNLEATEMASKLAETLGYVGTMGVEFFLNENHIYLNEFAPRPHNTGHFTQDCQSFSQFHLHVSAITGNFPPTDVRPRPTLMKNILGNEYKESLAIARSLLKDDRYQLHLYGKREAKIGRKMGHINFKGNLEEVNPLFHDL
;
A
#
# COMPACT_ATOMS: atom_id res chain seq x y z
N MET A 1 -12.22 22.43 -25.87
CA MET A 1 -12.29 23.37 -24.71
C MET A 1 -13.46 22.96 -23.88
N THR A 2 -13.25 22.03 -22.97
CA THR A 2 -14.24 21.53 -22.02
C THR A 2 -14.35 22.51 -20.86
N ASN A 3 -15.56 22.85 -20.49
CA ASN A 3 -15.93 23.80 -19.41
C ASN A 3 -15.18 23.54 -18.09
N LEU A 4 -14.10 24.26 -17.86
CA LEU A 4 -13.32 24.32 -16.61
C LEU A 4 -13.89 25.34 -15.60
N SER A 5 -15.17 25.67 -15.69
CA SER A 5 -15.80 26.71 -14.85
C SER A 5 -16.94 26.17 -13.98
N LYS A 6 -16.73 25.04 -13.28
CA LYS A 6 -17.31 24.85 -11.95
C LYS A 6 -16.14 24.93 -10.98
N GLU A 7 -16.07 26.03 -10.26
CA GLU A 7 -15.21 26.19 -9.11
C GLU A 7 -15.31 24.92 -8.27
N ASN A 8 -14.20 24.17 -8.15
CA ASN A 8 -14.11 22.91 -7.39
C ASN A 8 -14.26 23.12 -5.85
N GLN A 9 -14.84 24.21 -5.43
CA GLN A 9 -15.24 24.45 -4.06
C GLN A 9 -16.41 23.52 -3.73
N ASN A 10 -16.17 22.55 -2.87
CA ASN A 10 -17.08 21.51 -2.35
C ASN A 10 -17.10 20.17 -3.09
N LEU A 11 -16.06 19.80 -3.84
CA LEU A 11 -15.95 18.43 -4.36
C LEU A 11 -15.92 17.44 -3.17
N LYS A 12 -16.74 16.39 -3.25
CA LYS A 12 -16.94 15.41 -2.18
C LYS A 12 -16.16 14.14 -2.48
N ILE A 13 -15.11 13.92 -1.71
CA ILE A 13 -14.27 12.72 -1.82
C ILE A 13 -14.83 11.65 -0.89
N GLY A 14 -15.11 10.46 -1.39
CA GLY A 14 -15.44 9.28 -0.61
C GLY A 14 -14.30 8.28 -0.62
N VAL A 15 -14.07 7.59 0.50
CA VAL A 15 -13.06 6.55 0.61
C VAL A 15 -13.66 5.30 1.23
N LEU A 16 -13.41 4.13 0.62
CA LEU A 16 -13.70 2.84 1.25
C LEU A 16 -12.55 2.46 2.19
N GLY A 17 -12.90 2.37 3.47
CA GLY A 17 -12.01 2.29 4.60
C GLY A 17 -12.03 3.57 5.43
N SER A 18 -11.59 3.47 6.68
CA SER A 18 -11.59 4.60 7.63
C SER A 18 -10.37 4.60 8.55
N GLY A 19 -9.32 3.87 8.17
CA GLY A 19 -8.08 3.73 8.93
C GLY A 19 -7.14 4.93 8.80
N GLN A 20 -5.86 4.68 9.04
CA GLN A 20 -4.83 5.73 9.02
C GLN A 20 -4.58 6.35 7.64
N LEU A 21 -4.73 5.58 6.56
CA LEU A 21 -4.52 6.15 5.21
C LEU A 21 -5.65 7.12 4.88
N GLY A 22 -6.90 6.75 5.20
CA GLY A 22 -8.04 7.65 5.10
C GLY A 22 -7.90 8.90 5.98
N GLN A 23 -7.35 8.74 7.20
CA GLN A 23 -7.01 9.87 8.07
C GLN A 23 -6.05 10.85 7.37
N MET A 24 -4.94 10.33 6.84
CA MET A 24 -3.91 11.18 6.22
C MET A 24 -4.41 11.80 4.90
N MET A 25 -5.23 11.09 4.12
CA MET A 25 -5.91 11.66 2.94
C MET A 25 -6.89 12.78 3.34
N CYS A 26 -7.66 12.59 4.42
CA CYS A 26 -8.58 13.59 4.95
C CYS A 26 -7.85 14.89 5.35
N LEU A 27 -6.72 14.75 6.07
CA LEU A 27 -5.91 15.89 6.49
C LEU A 27 -5.34 16.68 5.31
N GLU A 28 -5.09 16.07 4.17
CA GLU A 28 -4.67 16.76 2.94
C GLU A 28 -5.84 17.34 2.14
N ALA A 29 -7.01 16.70 2.19
CA ALA A 29 -8.17 17.13 1.42
C ALA A 29 -8.87 18.36 2.02
N LEU A 30 -9.01 18.41 3.35
CA LEU A 30 -9.73 19.50 4.03
C LEU A 30 -9.13 20.89 3.80
N PRO A 31 -7.79 21.11 3.87
CA PRO A 31 -7.20 22.41 3.55
C PRO A 31 -7.37 22.85 2.09
N LEU A 32 -7.61 21.91 1.17
CA LEU A 32 -7.91 22.18 -0.23
C LEU A 32 -9.39 22.54 -0.48
N GLY A 33 -10.21 22.57 0.59
CA GLY A 33 -11.63 22.93 0.53
C GLY A 33 -12.54 21.78 0.10
N TYR A 34 -12.07 20.52 0.11
CA TYR A 34 -12.88 19.36 -0.22
C TYR A 34 -13.64 18.82 1.00
N ASP A 35 -14.86 18.36 0.80
CA ASP A 35 -15.57 17.54 1.79
C ASP A 35 -15.04 16.11 1.72
N PHE A 36 -14.73 15.50 2.86
CA PHE A 36 -14.19 14.13 2.92
C PHE A 36 -15.13 13.18 3.66
N TYR A 37 -15.43 12.05 3.03
CA TYR A 37 -16.32 11.00 3.52
C TYR A 37 -15.60 9.67 3.60
N CYS A 38 -15.91 8.85 4.60
CA CYS A 38 -15.41 7.48 4.69
C CYS A 38 -16.57 6.49 4.89
N TYR A 39 -16.37 5.26 4.38
CA TYR A 39 -17.31 4.15 4.53
C TYR A 39 -16.58 2.91 5.01
N SER A 40 -16.96 2.38 6.14
CA SER A 40 -16.40 1.16 6.73
C SER A 40 -17.33 0.60 7.81
N PRO A 41 -17.13 -0.66 8.28
CA PRO A 41 -17.83 -1.18 9.43
C PRO A 41 -17.36 -0.60 10.78
N ASP A 42 -16.25 0.13 10.81
CA ASP A 42 -15.62 0.63 12.03
C ASP A 42 -16.23 1.97 12.46
N GLU A 43 -16.50 2.12 13.76
CA GLU A 43 -16.89 3.37 14.42
C GLU A 43 -15.68 4.04 15.09
N ASP A 44 -15.76 5.36 15.32
CA ASP A 44 -14.70 6.16 15.99
C ASP A 44 -13.33 5.91 15.38
N SER A 45 -13.32 5.92 14.07
CA SER A 45 -12.16 5.57 13.26
C SER A 45 -11.13 6.70 13.18
N PRO A 46 -9.89 6.39 12.76
CA PRO A 46 -8.86 7.42 12.50
C PRO A 46 -9.33 8.52 11.53
N SER A 47 -10.06 8.16 10.47
CA SER A 47 -10.56 9.12 9.49
C SER A 47 -11.61 10.08 10.10
N GLU A 48 -12.54 9.57 10.94
CA GLU A 48 -13.51 10.42 11.65
C GLU A 48 -12.82 11.42 12.58
N LYS A 49 -11.77 10.97 13.30
CA LYS A 49 -10.98 11.85 14.18
C LYS A 49 -10.25 12.96 13.43
N ALA A 50 -9.98 12.77 12.14
CA ALA A 50 -9.42 13.78 11.26
C ALA A 50 -10.46 14.75 10.66
N GLY A 51 -11.76 14.47 10.83
CA GLY A 51 -12.84 15.30 10.31
C GLY A 51 -13.63 14.70 9.15
N ALA A 52 -13.36 13.42 8.78
CA ALA A 52 -14.14 12.75 7.76
C ALA A 52 -15.60 12.51 8.24
N ARG A 53 -16.55 12.67 7.33
CA ARG A 53 -17.97 12.31 7.58
C ARG A 53 -18.14 10.81 7.37
N ALA A 54 -18.32 10.04 8.44
CA ALA A 54 -18.43 8.60 8.36
C ALA A 54 -19.83 8.14 7.92
N SER A 55 -19.84 7.06 7.16
CA SER A 55 -21.01 6.22 6.91
C SER A 55 -20.63 4.79 7.32
N ILE A 56 -21.34 4.24 8.28
CA ILE A 56 -21.05 2.93 8.84
C ILE A 56 -21.81 1.85 8.05
N GLY A 57 -21.11 0.81 7.60
CA GLY A 57 -21.70 -0.32 6.89
C GLY A 57 -20.66 -1.34 6.45
N PHE A 58 -21.10 -2.58 6.27
CA PHE A 58 -20.26 -3.65 5.71
C PHE A 58 -20.08 -3.45 4.21
N TYR A 59 -18.92 -3.80 3.69
CA TYR A 59 -18.62 -3.62 2.27
C TYR A 59 -19.52 -4.46 1.35
N GLU A 60 -20.09 -5.56 1.83
CA GLU A 60 -21.06 -6.42 1.14
C GLU A 60 -22.47 -5.84 1.08
N ASP A 61 -22.78 -4.86 1.95
CA ASP A 61 -24.08 -4.20 1.94
C ASP A 61 -24.18 -3.17 0.80
N LEU A 62 -24.57 -3.67 -0.37
CA LEU A 62 -24.69 -2.84 -1.57
C LEU A 62 -25.76 -1.74 -1.44
N SER A 63 -26.75 -1.90 -0.55
CA SER A 63 -27.78 -0.87 -0.32
C SER A 63 -27.19 0.34 0.41
N SER A 64 -26.49 0.10 1.52
CA SER A 64 -25.77 1.15 2.26
C SER A 64 -24.66 1.77 1.43
N LEU A 65 -23.92 0.95 0.67
CA LEU A 65 -22.90 1.43 -0.25
C LEU A 65 -23.48 2.35 -1.33
N LYS A 66 -24.61 1.98 -1.96
CA LYS A 66 -25.30 2.84 -2.93
C LYS A 66 -25.72 4.18 -2.33
N THR A 67 -26.21 4.16 -1.09
CA THR A 67 -26.56 5.38 -0.35
C THR A 67 -25.32 6.23 -0.07
N PHE A 68 -24.19 5.61 0.23
CA PHE A 68 -22.91 6.32 0.39
C PHE A 68 -22.44 6.94 -0.94
N LEU A 69 -22.46 6.17 -2.03
CA LEU A 69 -22.05 6.66 -3.36
C LEU A 69 -22.86 7.87 -3.83
N SER A 70 -24.13 7.97 -3.45
CA SER A 70 -24.98 9.11 -3.80
C SER A 70 -24.59 10.43 -3.12
N LYS A 71 -23.70 10.39 -2.11
CA LYS A 71 -23.26 11.56 -1.34
C LYS A 71 -21.93 12.14 -1.83
N ILE A 72 -21.23 11.47 -2.74
CA ILE A 72 -19.86 11.79 -3.14
C ILE A 72 -19.74 11.99 -4.65
N ASP A 73 -18.71 12.67 -5.08
CA ASP A 73 -18.41 12.94 -6.50
C ASP A 73 -17.30 12.03 -7.02
N VAL A 74 -16.35 11.64 -6.17
CA VAL A 74 -15.25 10.73 -6.50
C VAL A 74 -15.06 9.72 -5.37
N LEU A 75 -14.84 8.45 -5.74
CA LEU A 75 -14.54 7.37 -4.82
C LEU A 75 -13.07 6.95 -4.90
N SER A 76 -12.45 6.72 -3.75
CA SER A 76 -11.13 6.10 -3.64
C SER A 76 -11.11 4.99 -2.58
N PHE A 77 -9.92 4.40 -2.36
CA PHE A 77 -9.74 3.27 -1.46
C PHE A 77 -8.57 3.53 -0.52
N GLU A 78 -8.76 3.23 0.75
CA GLU A 78 -7.66 3.11 1.71
C GLU A 78 -7.46 1.66 2.18
N PHE A 79 -8.49 0.84 1.98
CA PHE A 79 -8.53 -0.58 2.34
C PHE A 79 -8.59 -1.43 1.07
N GLU A 80 -7.65 -2.34 0.93
CA GLU A 80 -7.52 -3.14 -0.30
C GLU A 80 -8.37 -4.41 -0.30
N ASN A 81 -8.71 -4.97 0.88
CA ASN A 81 -9.47 -6.23 0.96
C ASN A 81 -10.99 -6.02 0.83
N ILE A 82 -11.39 -5.27 -0.19
CA ILE A 82 -12.80 -5.09 -0.54
C ILE A 82 -13.33 -6.38 -1.17
N PRO A 83 -14.52 -6.88 -0.79
CA PRO A 83 -15.10 -8.09 -1.37
C PRO A 83 -15.22 -8.03 -2.89
N LYS A 84 -14.97 -9.16 -3.57
CA LYS A 84 -14.99 -9.24 -5.04
C LYS A 84 -16.32 -8.78 -5.62
N SER A 85 -17.45 -9.19 -5.03
CA SER A 85 -18.80 -8.77 -5.46
C SER A 85 -19.01 -7.26 -5.38
N THR A 86 -18.41 -6.62 -4.37
CA THR A 86 -18.43 -5.16 -4.22
C THR A 86 -17.59 -4.48 -5.29
N LEU A 87 -16.40 -5.01 -5.59
CA LEU A 87 -15.56 -4.47 -6.67
C LEU A 87 -16.23 -4.63 -8.05
N GLU A 88 -16.90 -5.75 -8.32
CA GLU A 88 -17.69 -5.97 -9.54
C GLU A 88 -18.86 -4.97 -9.63
N TYR A 89 -19.56 -4.72 -8.53
CA TYR A 89 -20.58 -3.69 -8.48
C TYR A 89 -19.99 -2.30 -8.76
N LEU A 90 -18.89 -1.93 -8.12
CA LEU A 90 -18.22 -0.63 -8.33
C LEU A 90 -17.74 -0.46 -9.78
N GLU A 91 -17.22 -1.51 -10.41
CA GLU A 91 -16.83 -1.47 -11.84
C GLU A 91 -18.02 -1.12 -12.73
N SER A 92 -19.22 -1.60 -12.40
CA SER A 92 -20.46 -1.26 -13.12
C SER A 92 -20.90 0.20 -12.91
N GLN A 93 -20.42 0.87 -11.85
CA GLN A 93 -20.77 2.25 -11.51
C GLN A 93 -19.84 3.31 -12.12
N THR A 94 -18.74 2.92 -12.75
CA THR A 94 -17.69 3.84 -13.27
C THR A 94 -18.19 4.85 -14.31
N LYS A 95 -19.35 4.61 -14.91
CA LYS A 95 -20.02 5.57 -15.81
C LYS A 95 -20.83 6.65 -15.06
N GLN A 96 -21.13 6.44 -13.79
CA GLN A 96 -21.99 7.30 -12.97
C GLN A 96 -21.20 8.12 -11.96
N ILE A 97 -20.10 7.55 -11.45
CA ILE A 97 -19.21 8.18 -10.47
C ILE A 97 -17.76 7.89 -10.86
N GLN A 98 -16.87 8.86 -10.63
CA GLN A 98 -15.44 8.65 -10.81
C GLN A 98 -14.91 7.74 -9.67
N ILE A 99 -14.21 6.66 -10.03
CA ILE A 99 -13.64 5.70 -9.08
C ILE A 99 -12.16 5.53 -9.37
N PHE A 100 -11.33 5.93 -8.44
CA PHE A 100 -9.87 5.91 -8.55
C PHE A 100 -9.20 5.29 -7.32
N PRO A 101 -8.26 4.33 -7.52
CA PRO A 101 -7.94 3.67 -8.80
C PRO A 101 -9.09 2.84 -9.34
N PRO A 102 -9.01 2.35 -10.60
CA PRO A 102 -10.06 1.50 -11.16
C PRO A 102 -10.19 0.21 -10.35
N PRO A 103 -11.41 -0.27 -10.04
CA PRO A 103 -11.64 -1.45 -9.21
C PRO A 103 -10.86 -2.70 -9.64
N ARG A 104 -10.61 -2.85 -10.96
CA ARG A 104 -9.78 -3.93 -11.51
C ARG A 104 -8.35 -3.95 -10.95
N ALA A 105 -7.79 -2.81 -10.57
CA ALA A 105 -6.46 -2.76 -9.96
C ALA A 105 -6.46 -3.45 -8.59
N LEU A 106 -7.53 -3.26 -7.80
CA LEU A 106 -7.70 -3.95 -6.52
C LEU A 106 -7.91 -5.46 -6.73
N VAL A 107 -8.71 -5.86 -7.73
CA VAL A 107 -8.92 -7.29 -8.05
C VAL A 107 -7.60 -7.99 -8.34
N ILE A 108 -6.70 -7.34 -9.10
CA ILE A 108 -5.37 -7.90 -9.41
C ILE A 108 -4.51 -7.95 -8.14
N ALA A 109 -4.42 -6.86 -7.37
CA ALA A 109 -3.58 -6.79 -6.18
C ALA A 109 -4.03 -7.73 -5.04
N GLN A 110 -5.34 -8.00 -4.92
CA GLN A 110 -5.87 -8.89 -3.89
C GLN A 110 -5.55 -10.36 -4.11
N ASP A 111 -5.16 -10.76 -5.32
CA ASP A 111 -4.98 -12.15 -5.70
C ASP A 111 -3.55 -12.36 -6.22
N ARG A 112 -2.70 -13.01 -5.40
CA ARG A 112 -1.27 -13.19 -5.70
C ARG A 112 -1.01 -13.90 -7.02
N TYR A 113 -1.88 -14.82 -7.44
CA TYR A 113 -1.71 -15.50 -8.73
C TYR A 113 -2.03 -14.57 -9.90
N LEU A 114 -3.11 -13.77 -9.78
CA LEU A 114 -3.44 -12.77 -10.80
C LEU A 114 -2.36 -11.70 -10.89
N GLU A 115 -1.88 -11.23 -9.75
CA GLU A 115 -0.82 -10.22 -9.65
C GLU A 115 0.48 -10.69 -10.32
N LYS A 116 1.02 -11.85 -9.92
CA LYS A 116 2.24 -12.41 -10.50
C LYS A 116 2.09 -12.75 -12.00
N THR A 117 0.91 -13.25 -12.39
CA THR A 117 0.60 -13.48 -13.82
C THR A 117 0.60 -12.17 -14.60
N HIS A 118 0.08 -11.10 -14.01
CA HIS A 118 0.10 -9.77 -14.63
C HIS A 118 1.53 -9.26 -14.81
N PHE A 119 2.39 -9.41 -13.79
CA PHE A 119 3.81 -9.03 -13.89
C PHE A 119 4.54 -9.78 -15.00
N ARG A 120 4.35 -11.11 -15.10
CA ARG A 120 4.93 -11.91 -16.20
C ARG A 120 4.47 -11.47 -17.59
N LYS A 121 3.18 -11.13 -17.74
CA LYS A 121 2.63 -10.63 -19.01
C LYS A 121 3.27 -9.30 -19.44
N LEU A 122 3.69 -8.48 -18.48
CA LEU A 122 4.40 -7.22 -18.74
C LEU A 122 5.89 -7.41 -19.01
N GLY A 123 6.40 -8.64 -18.88
CA GLY A 123 7.81 -8.98 -19.03
C GLY A 123 8.66 -8.62 -17.82
N PHE A 124 8.05 -8.39 -16.66
CA PHE A 124 8.78 -8.08 -15.44
C PHE A 124 9.35 -9.34 -14.79
N ARG A 125 10.56 -9.20 -14.24
CA ARG A 125 11.14 -10.24 -13.41
C ARG A 125 10.42 -10.26 -12.06
N THR A 126 9.95 -11.45 -11.67
CA THR A 126 9.33 -11.75 -10.36
C THR A 126 9.79 -13.14 -9.94
N ALA A 127 9.60 -13.52 -8.68
CA ALA A 127 9.86 -14.88 -8.23
C ALA A 127 9.17 -15.90 -9.14
N ASP A 128 9.83 -17.02 -9.41
CA ASP A 128 9.16 -18.12 -10.10
C ASP A 128 8.04 -18.67 -9.22
N PHE A 129 6.90 -18.95 -9.82
CA PHE A 129 5.71 -19.33 -9.08
C PHE A 129 4.89 -20.41 -9.77
N PHE A 130 4.14 -21.14 -8.94
CA PHE A 130 3.22 -22.20 -9.34
C PHE A 130 1.88 -22.03 -8.63
N HIS A 131 0.79 -22.16 -9.37
CA HIS A 131 -0.57 -22.14 -8.81
C HIS A 131 -0.92 -23.51 -8.26
N LEU A 132 -0.97 -23.65 -6.95
CA LEU A 132 -1.24 -24.88 -6.25
C LEU A 132 -2.73 -24.99 -5.90
N THR A 133 -3.39 -25.93 -6.53
CA THR A 133 -4.79 -26.32 -6.27
C THR A 133 -4.82 -27.80 -5.95
N LYS A 134 -5.96 -28.33 -5.52
CA LYS A 134 -6.15 -29.75 -5.29
C LYS A 134 -5.85 -30.60 -6.54
N ASP A 135 -6.16 -30.06 -7.73
CA ASP A 135 -5.92 -30.74 -8.99
C ASP A 135 -4.46 -30.67 -9.43
N THR A 136 -3.80 -29.54 -9.18
CA THR A 136 -2.40 -29.33 -9.58
C THR A 136 -1.40 -29.87 -8.56
N ALA A 137 -1.81 -30.20 -7.34
CA ALA A 137 -0.96 -30.77 -6.29
C ALA A 137 -0.30 -32.12 -6.66
N LYS A 138 -0.85 -32.82 -7.66
CA LYS A 138 -0.30 -34.07 -8.20
C LYS A 138 0.80 -33.90 -9.26
N PHE A 139 1.01 -32.67 -9.74
CA PHE A 139 2.03 -32.36 -10.74
C PHE A 139 3.35 -32.04 -10.07
N GLU A 140 4.44 -32.33 -10.75
CA GLU A 140 5.77 -31.87 -10.35
C GLU A 140 5.86 -30.35 -10.49
N ILE A 141 6.37 -29.71 -9.44
CA ILE A 141 6.58 -28.27 -9.43
C ILE A 141 8.01 -28.00 -9.90
N ALA A 142 8.15 -27.36 -11.05
CA ALA A 142 9.44 -27.06 -11.68
C ALA A 142 10.16 -25.84 -11.05
N ILE A 143 10.04 -25.68 -9.73
CA ILE A 143 10.72 -24.63 -8.95
C ILE A 143 11.61 -25.31 -7.93
N THR A 144 12.85 -24.84 -7.77
CA THR A 144 13.78 -25.41 -6.79
C THR A 144 13.46 -24.95 -5.36
N PHE A 145 13.61 -25.87 -4.39
CA PHE A 145 13.51 -25.50 -2.97
C PHE A 145 14.63 -24.54 -2.55
N PRO A 146 14.42 -23.72 -1.53
CA PRO A 146 13.22 -23.64 -0.67
C PRO A 146 12.09 -22.83 -1.30
N TRP A 147 10.85 -23.13 -0.89
CA TRP A 147 9.66 -22.41 -1.34
C TRP A 147 9.01 -21.60 -0.23
N ILE A 148 8.23 -20.59 -0.63
CA ILE A 148 7.22 -19.96 0.21
C ILE A 148 5.86 -20.30 -0.40
N ILE A 149 5.01 -20.96 0.39
CA ILE A 149 3.62 -21.25 0.02
C ILE A 149 2.74 -20.19 0.69
N LYS A 150 1.97 -19.46 -0.12
CA LYS A 150 1.12 -18.34 0.33
C LYS A 150 -0.33 -18.62 0.01
N THR A 151 -1.28 -18.25 0.87
CA THR A 151 -2.68 -18.14 0.47
C THR A 151 -2.82 -17.11 -0.64
N LEU A 152 -3.73 -17.33 -1.60
CA LEU A 152 -3.90 -16.38 -2.71
C LEU A 152 -4.38 -15.02 -2.23
N ARG A 153 -5.21 -14.99 -1.18
CA ARG A 153 -5.86 -13.78 -0.67
C ARG A 153 -5.72 -13.66 0.83
N PHE A 154 -5.97 -12.44 1.35
CA PHE A 154 -6.03 -12.12 2.78
C PHE A 154 -4.75 -12.33 3.59
N GLY A 155 -3.60 -12.60 2.94
CA GLY A 155 -2.30 -12.65 3.61
C GLY A 155 -1.69 -11.25 3.70
N TYR A 156 -1.18 -10.88 4.88
CA TYR A 156 -0.46 -9.63 5.14
C TYR A 156 0.51 -9.79 6.30
N ASP A 157 1.56 -8.98 6.35
CA ASP A 157 2.56 -8.98 7.42
C ASP A 157 3.04 -10.41 7.80
N GLY A 158 3.33 -11.27 6.80
CA GLY A 158 3.77 -12.65 6.98
C GLY A 158 2.69 -13.68 7.34
N LYS A 159 1.43 -13.26 7.51
CA LYS A 159 0.32 -14.19 7.75
C LYS A 159 -0.12 -14.88 6.47
N GLY A 160 -0.53 -16.13 6.60
CA GLY A 160 -0.99 -16.94 5.45
C GLY A 160 0.16 -17.42 4.56
N GLN A 161 1.40 -17.51 5.08
CA GLN A 161 2.54 -18.07 4.37
C GLN A 161 3.30 -19.11 5.20
N VAL A 162 3.86 -20.09 4.51
CA VAL A 162 4.68 -21.17 5.09
C VAL A 162 5.93 -21.35 4.24
N LYS A 163 7.11 -21.35 4.87
CA LYS A 163 8.37 -21.69 4.20
C LYS A 163 8.52 -23.22 4.21
N VAL A 164 8.81 -23.78 3.05
CA VAL A 164 9.00 -25.21 2.81
C VAL A 164 10.41 -25.42 2.26
N LYS A 165 11.21 -26.22 2.94
CA LYS A 165 12.65 -26.38 2.65
C LYS A 165 12.93 -27.53 1.70
N ASP A 166 12.07 -28.57 1.71
CA ASP A 166 12.24 -29.80 0.97
C ASP A 166 10.91 -30.50 0.69
N GLU A 167 10.98 -31.60 -0.06
CA GLU A 167 9.82 -32.38 -0.44
C GLU A 167 9.05 -33.01 0.75
N ASN A 168 9.73 -33.33 1.87
CA ASN A 168 9.07 -33.88 3.04
C ASN A 168 8.21 -32.80 3.73
N GLU A 169 8.74 -31.58 3.90
CA GLU A 169 7.96 -30.47 4.41
C GLU A 169 6.78 -30.12 3.49
N TYR A 170 6.96 -30.24 2.18
CA TYR A 170 5.87 -30.06 1.22
C TYR A 170 4.77 -31.11 1.35
N LYS A 171 5.11 -32.38 1.48
CA LYS A 171 4.15 -33.48 1.74
C LYS A 171 3.36 -33.22 3.03
N ASN A 172 4.07 -32.84 4.11
CA ASN A 172 3.43 -32.48 5.39
C ASN A 172 2.50 -31.26 5.28
N PHE A 173 2.80 -30.32 4.37
CA PHE A 173 1.90 -29.19 4.05
C PHE A 173 0.66 -29.71 3.33
N LEU A 174 0.80 -30.54 2.28
CA LEU A 174 -0.30 -31.09 1.50
C LEU A 174 -1.29 -31.91 2.33
N ASP A 175 -0.82 -32.65 3.35
CA ASP A 175 -1.67 -33.42 4.26
C ASP A 175 -2.65 -32.55 5.05
N LYS A 176 -2.34 -31.27 5.21
CA LYS A 176 -3.14 -30.27 5.93
C LYS A 176 -3.83 -29.26 5.01
N ALA A 177 -3.33 -29.11 3.78
CA ALA A 177 -3.93 -28.27 2.77
C ALA A 177 -5.24 -28.91 2.26
N PHE A 178 -6.11 -28.13 1.69
CA PHE A 178 -7.35 -28.58 1.05
C PHE A 178 -8.35 -29.30 1.97
N VAL A 179 -8.28 -29.13 3.28
CA VAL A 179 -9.18 -29.79 4.23
C VAL A 179 -10.63 -29.32 4.05
N SER A 180 -10.85 -28.04 3.79
CA SER A 180 -12.16 -27.48 3.46
C SER A 180 -12.50 -27.63 1.95
N GLY A 181 -11.52 -27.99 1.13
CA GLY A 181 -11.71 -28.40 -0.27
C GLY A 181 -11.64 -27.29 -1.31
N ASN A 182 -11.56 -26.01 -0.89
CA ASN A 182 -11.59 -24.86 -1.79
C ASN A 182 -10.37 -23.94 -1.65
N GLU A 183 -9.34 -24.37 -0.91
CA GLU A 183 -8.15 -23.57 -0.74
C GLU A 183 -7.28 -23.62 -1.99
N GLU A 184 -6.75 -22.45 -2.34
CA GLU A 184 -5.77 -22.30 -3.40
C GLU A 184 -4.57 -21.54 -2.85
N TYR A 185 -3.39 -21.90 -3.33
CA TYR A 185 -2.14 -21.34 -2.85
C TYR A 185 -1.25 -20.92 -4.01
N LEU A 186 -0.36 -20.00 -3.74
CA LEU A 186 0.77 -19.67 -4.60
C LEU A 186 2.03 -20.25 -3.99
N VAL A 187 2.75 -21.10 -4.74
CA VAL A 187 4.10 -21.55 -4.40
C VAL A 187 5.07 -20.63 -5.12
N GLU A 188 5.98 -20.02 -4.40
CA GLU A 188 7.04 -19.15 -4.94
C GLU A 188 8.41 -19.64 -4.54
N GLU A 189 9.40 -19.46 -5.41
CA GLU A 189 10.80 -19.60 -5.01
C GLU A 189 11.17 -18.51 -3.97
N VAL A 190 12.14 -18.84 -3.11
CA VAL A 190 12.72 -17.87 -2.19
C VAL A 190 13.78 -17.06 -2.90
N ILE A 191 13.53 -15.80 -3.15
CA ILE A 191 14.55 -14.88 -3.67
C ILE A 191 15.56 -14.56 -2.55
N PRO A 192 16.87 -14.86 -2.74
CA PRO A 192 17.91 -14.50 -1.75
C PRO A 192 18.26 -13.03 -1.86
N PHE A 193 17.36 -12.14 -1.48
CA PHE A 193 17.53 -10.70 -1.62
C PHE A 193 18.48 -10.12 -0.55
N GLN A 194 19.20 -9.05 -0.91
CA GLN A 194 20.05 -8.26 -0.02
C GLN A 194 19.31 -7.04 0.52
N LYS A 195 18.36 -6.51 -0.25
CA LYS A 195 17.52 -5.36 0.13
C LYS A 195 16.12 -5.52 -0.36
N GLU A 196 15.20 -4.95 0.41
CA GLU A 196 13.85 -4.64 -0.04
C GLU A 196 13.76 -3.16 -0.36
N ILE A 197 13.18 -2.83 -1.50
CA ILE A 197 12.93 -1.44 -1.88
C ILE A 197 11.49 -1.27 -2.32
N SER A 198 11.00 -0.04 -2.27
CA SER A 198 9.70 0.32 -2.84
C SER A 198 9.80 1.59 -3.67
N ILE A 199 8.92 1.68 -4.66
CA ILE A 199 8.66 2.88 -5.43
C ILE A 199 7.29 3.40 -5.04
N ILE A 200 7.22 4.66 -4.63
CA ILE A 200 5.97 5.39 -4.44
C ILE A 200 5.78 6.32 -5.63
N LEU A 201 4.72 6.12 -6.36
CA LEU A 201 4.37 6.97 -7.49
C LEU A 201 2.90 7.38 -7.45
N THR A 202 2.60 8.50 -8.10
CA THR A 202 1.24 8.97 -8.35
C THR A 202 1.05 9.19 -9.84
N ARG A 203 0.04 8.55 -10.42
CA ARG A 203 -0.36 8.80 -11.79
C ARG A 203 -1.62 9.68 -11.81
N PHE A 204 -1.58 10.74 -12.58
CA PHE A 204 -2.66 11.73 -12.71
C PHE A 204 -3.62 11.36 -13.83
N GLN A 205 -4.80 12.03 -13.87
CA GLN A 205 -5.82 11.76 -14.89
C GLN A 205 -5.36 12.09 -16.31
N ASN A 206 -4.42 13.03 -16.47
CA ASN A 206 -3.81 13.37 -17.76
C ASN A 206 -2.75 12.36 -18.22
N GLY A 207 -2.44 11.35 -17.40
CA GLY A 207 -1.45 10.31 -17.68
C GLY A 207 -0.04 10.59 -17.15
N GLU A 208 0.23 11.81 -16.69
CA GLU A 208 1.53 12.15 -16.10
C GLU A 208 1.77 11.39 -14.80
N ILE A 209 3.05 11.04 -14.55
CA ILE A 209 3.47 10.29 -13.38
C ILE A 209 4.48 11.13 -12.59
N VAL A 210 4.24 11.23 -11.29
CA VAL A 210 5.16 11.77 -10.31
C VAL A 210 5.68 10.63 -9.45
N CYS A 211 7.02 10.52 -9.33
CA CYS A 211 7.69 9.47 -8.58
C CYS A 211 8.73 10.07 -7.64
N TYR A 212 8.82 9.54 -6.40
CA TYR A 212 9.81 9.98 -5.42
C TYR A 212 11.17 9.30 -5.60
N GLY A 213 11.25 8.21 -6.38
CA GLY A 213 12.40 7.32 -6.45
C GLY A 213 12.34 6.22 -5.40
N ALA A 214 13.40 5.40 -5.36
CA ALA A 214 13.44 4.22 -4.51
C ALA A 214 13.60 4.55 -3.02
N VAL A 215 12.84 3.82 -2.20
CA VAL A 215 12.90 3.80 -0.74
C VAL A 215 13.43 2.43 -0.30
N GLU A 216 14.44 2.39 0.54
CA GLU A 216 14.94 1.14 1.15
C GLU A 216 14.10 0.81 2.38
N ASN A 217 13.70 -0.47 2.52
CA ASN A 217 12.81 -0.93 3.57
C ASN A 217 13.45 -2.02 4.41
N GLU A 218 13.35 -1.88 5.72
CA GLU A 218 13.79 -2.89 6.67
C GLU A 218 12.56 -3.43 7.41
N HIS A 219 12.40 -4.76 7.42
CA HIS A 219 11.30 -5.44 8.09
C HIS A 219 11.80 -6.18 9.33
N LYS A 220 11.01 -6.12 10.40
CA LYS A 220 11.18 -6.97 11.60
C LYS A 220 9.95 -7.86 11.74
N ASN A 221 10.16 -9.17 11.83
CA ASN A 221 9.05 -10.14 11.92
C ASN A 221 7.98 -9.95 10.83
N HIS A 222 8.41 -9.70 9.60
CA HIS A 222 7.56 -9.44 8.42
C HIS A 222 6.72 -8.15 8.47
N ILE A 223 6.94 -7.28 9.45
CA ILE A 223 6.29 -5.98 9.55
C ILE A 223 7.32 -4.90 9.21
N LEU A 224 6.95 -3.93 8.36
CA LEU A 224 7.82 -2.80 8.06
C LEU A 224 8.20 -2.07 9.35
N ASP A 225 9.48 -1.98 9.61
CA ASP A 225 10.07 -1.30 10.77
C ASP A 225 10.60 0.08 10.38
N LEU A 226 11.46 0.13 9.36
CA LEU A 226 12.17 1.34 8.93
C LEU A 226 12.09 1.51 7.42
N SER A 227 11.84 2.73 6.95
CA SER A 227 12.03 3.16 5.56
C SER A 227 13.07 4.26 5.48
N ILE A 228 14.01 4.14 4.53
CA ILE A 228 15.13 5.05 4.33
C ILE A 228 15.02 5.66 2.94
N TYR A 229 14.83 6.96 2.86
CA TYR A 229 14.84 7.70 1.61
C TYR A 229 16.03 8.68 1.54
N PRO A 230 16.78 8.73 0.42
CA PRO A 230 16.71 7.82 -0.72
C PRO A 230 17.32 6.44 -0.40
N ALA A 231 16.88 5.42 -1.13
CA ALA A 231 17.46 4.08 -1.03
C ALA A 231 18.97 4.08 -1.37
N ARG A 232 19.75 3.33 -0.63
CA ARG A 232 21.21 3.18 -0.83
C ARG A 232 21.50 2.11 -1.89
N ILE A 233 21.12 2.42 -3.14
CA ILE A 233 21.26 1.55 -4.31
C ILE A 233 21.86 2.31 -5.51
N PRO A 234 22.42 1.62 -6.52
CA PRO A 234 22.87 2.23 -7.77
C PRO A 234 21.75 2.99 -8.48
N ALA A 235 22.07 4.12 -9.11
CA ALA A 235 21.12 4.94 -9.86
C ALA A 235 20.42 4.17 -10.99
N SER A 236 21.12 3.21 -11.63
CA SER A 236 20.55 2.34 -12.67
C SER A 236 19.40 1.47 -12.15
N LEU A 237 19.54 0.91 -10.94
CA LEU A 237 18.47 0.09 -10.31
C LEU A 237 17.30 0.94 -9.85
N ASN A 238 17.57 2.17 -9.36
CA ASN A 238 16.49 3.12 -9.06
C ASN A 238 15.69 3.48 -10.32
N LEU A 239 16.38 3.70 -11.45
CA LEU A 239 15.70 3.98 -12.72
C LEU A 239 14.88 2.78 -13.19
N GLU A 240 15.46 1.57 -13.20
CA GLU A 240 14.78 0.34 -13.59
C GLU A 240 13.49 0.12 -12.76
N ALA A 241 13.57 0.24 -11.42
CA ALA A 241 12.41 0.11 -10.53
C ALA A 241 11.32 1.15 -10.84
N THR A 242 11.73 2.41 -11.10
CA THR A 242 10.82 3.50 -11.45
C THR A 242 10.12 3.25 -12.78
N GLU A 243 10.84 2.76 -13.80
CA GLU A 243 10.27 2.42 -15.10
C GLU A 243 9.29 1.24 -15.01
N MET A 244 9.62 0.20 -14.26
CA MET A 244 8.73 -0.94 -14.02
C MET A 244 7.44 -0.50 -13.32
N ALA A 245 7.55 0.29 -12.26
CA ALA A 245 6.40 0.79 -11.52
C ALA A 245 5.52 1.73 -12.37
N SER A 246 6.14 2.60 -13.17
CA SER A 246 5.42 3.49 -14.10
C SER A 246 4.65 2.71 -15.16
N LYS A 247 5.29 1.73 -15.79
CA LYS A 247 4.65 0.85 -16.78
C LYS A 247 3.50 0.06 -16.18
N LEU A 248 3.63 -0.41 -14.91
CA LEU A 248 2.54 -1.06 -14.21
C LEU A 248 1.34 -0.12 -14.04
N ALA A 249 1.56 1.11 -13.57
CA ALA A 249 0.50 2.11 -13.40
C ALA A 249 -0.18 2.47 -14.73
N GLU A 250 0.58 2.61 -15.80
CA GLU A 250 0.05 2.89 -17.16
C GLU A 250 -0.86 1.77 -17.65
N THR A 251 -0.40 0.51 -17.56
CA THR A 251 -1.15 -0.66 -18.07
C THR A 251 -2.42 -0.95 -17.29
N LEU A 252 -2.43 -0.62 -16.00
CA LEU A 252 -3.62 -0.67 -15.15
C LEU A 252 -4.60 0.48 -15.44
N GLY A 253 -4.19 1.53 -16.18
CA GLY A 253 -4.96 2.77 -16.29
C GLY A 253 -5.16 3.42 -14.93
N TYR A 254 -4.16 3.29 -14.07
CA TYR A 254 -4.19 3.72 -12.69
C TYR A 254 -4.31 5.24 -12.58
N VAL A 255 -5.09 5.73 -11.61
CA VAL A 255 -5.10 7.14 -11.19
C VAL A 255 -5.04 7.18 -9.68
N GLY A 256 -4.16 8.00 -9.13
CA GLY A 256 -3.88 8.08 -7.71
C GLY A 256 -2.47 7.59 -7.36
N THR A 257 -2.19 7.43 -6.07
CA THR A 257 -0.91 6.95 -5.55
C THR A 257 -0.93 5.45 -5.35
N MET A 258 0.16 4.78 -5.73
CA MET A 258 0.41 3.37 -5.45
C MET A 258 1.82 3.17 -4.90
N GLY A 259 2.00 2.09 -4.14
CA GLY A 259 3.30 1.58 -3.75
C GLY A 259 3.62 0.29 -4.50
N VAL A 260 4.84 0.15 -4.99
CA VAL A 260 5.33 -1.06 -5.67
C VAL A 260 6.57 -1.56 -4.96
N GLU A 261 6.57 -2.81 -4.53
CA GLU A 261 7.65 -3.41 -3.74
C GLU A 261 8.52 -4.35 -4.59
N PHE A 262 9.81 -4.30 -4.34
CA PHE A 262 10.81 -5.07 -5.07
C PHE A 262 11.82 -5.71 -4.12
N PHE A 263 12.28 -6.90 -4.51
CA PHE A 263 13.48 -7.49 -3.96
C PHE A 263 14.69 -7.16 -4.84
N LEU A 264 15.78 -6.80 -4.21
CA LEU A 264 17.06 -6.58 -4.87
C LEU A 264 18.00 -7.73 -4.54
N ASN A 265 18.42 -8.47 -5.58
CA ASN A 265 19.43 -9.52 -5.49
C ASN A 265 20.57 -9.21 -6.45
N GLU A 266 21.76 -8.92 -5.90
CA GLU A 266 22.92 -8.45 -6.65
C GLU A 266 22.58 -7.22 -7.51
N ASN A 267 22.58 -7.37 -8.85
CA ASN A 267 22.23 -6.32 -9.80
C ASN A 267 20.86 -6.54 -10.46
N HIS A 268 20.00 -7.35 -9.84
CA HIS A 268 18.69 -7.70 -10.39
C HIS A 268 17.57 -7.25 -9.48
N ILE A 269 16.53 -6.70 -10.09
CA ILE A 269 15.29 -6.31 -9.40
C ILE A 269 14.22 -7.36 -9.71
N TYR A 270 13.52 -7.81 -8.67
CA TYR A 270 12.37 -8.69 -8.74
C TYR A 270 11.16 -7.96 -8.20
N LEU A 271 10.13 -7.78 -9.03
CA LEU A 271 8.88 -7.18 -8.57
C LEU A 271 8.17 -8.16 -7.63
N ASN A 272 7.92 -7.73 -6.39
CA ASN A 272 7.28 -8.56 -5.38
C ASN A 272 5.76 -8.38 -5.40
N GLU A 273 5.26 -7.21 -5.03
CA GLU A 273 3.82 -6.92 -4.96
C GLU A 273 3.56 -5.42 -5.19
N PHE A 274 2.30 -5.06 -5.38
CA PHE A 274 1.91 -3.65 -5.39
C PHE A 274 0.68 -3.40 -4.53
N ALA A 275 0.64 -2.24 -3.90
CA ALA A 275 -0.50 -1.76 -3.14
C ALA A 275 -1.27 -0.71 -3.97
N PRO A 276 -2.54 -0.94 -4.33
CA PRO A 276 -3.34 -0.02 -5.15
C PRO A 276 -3.90 1.14 -4.31
N ARG A 277 -3.07 1.78 -3.51
CA ARG A 277 -3.37 2.86 -2.55
C ARG A 277 -2.09 3.52 -2.05
N PRO A 278 -2.16 4.66 -1.35
CA PRO A 278 -1.01 5.17 -0.59
C PRO A 278 -0.41 4.08 0.31
N HIS A 279 0.90 4.05 0.41
CA HIS A 279 1.62 2.93 1.02
C HIS A 279 2.38 3.34 2.29
N ASN A 280 2.56 2.38 3.21
CA ASN A 280 3.25 2.62 4.48
C ASN A 280 4.71 3.07 4.27
N THR A 281 5.42 2.48 3.30
CA THR A 281 6.80 2.89 2.97
C THR A 281 6.89 4.32 2.44
N GLY A 282 5.77 4.91 2.01
CA GLY A 282 5.67 6.30 1.54
C GLY A 282 5.33 7.33 2.63
N HIS A 283 5.19 6.92 3.90
CA HIS A 283 4.83 7.88 4.96
C HIS A 283 5.93 8.91 5.23
N PHE A 284 7.19 8.63 4.89
CA PHE A 284 8.28 9.60 4.94
C PHE A 284 7.97 10.88 4.14
N THR A 285 7.12 10.77 3.11
CA THR A 285 6.77 11.88 2.24
C THR A 285 6.00 12.99 2.94
N GLN A 286 5.41 12.74 4.12
CA GLN A 286 4.73 13.77 4.89
C GLN A 286 5.69 14.86 5.39
N ASP A 287 6.98 14.51 5.58
CA ASP A 287 7.97 15.43 6.16
C ASP A 287 9.24 15.60 5.29
N CYS A 288 9.24 15.07 4.06
CA CYS A 288 10.39 15.13 3.15
C CYS A 288 10.59 16.51 2.48
N GLN A 289 9.93 17.55 2.98
CA GLN A 289 9.98 18.91 2.43
C GLN A 289 9.51 19.00 0.95
N SER A 290 8.57 18.15 0.57
CA SER A 290 7.92 18.13 -0.74
C SER A 290 6.44 17.77 -0.55
N PHE A 291 5.68 17.57 -1.63
CA PHE A 291 4.31 17.09 -1.52
C PHE A 291 4.28 15.67 -0.94
N SER A 292 3.33 15.41 -0.03
CA SER A 292 3.13 14.07 0.50
C SER A 292 2.47 13.15 -0.54
N GLN A 293 2.65 11.82 -0.39
CA GLN A 293 1.92 10.84 -1.20
C GLN A 293 0.40 11.01 -1.09
N PHE A 294 -0.10 11.49 0.04
CA PHE A 294 -1.53 11.74 0.28
C PHE A 294 -2.01 12.97 -0.45
N HIS A 295 -1.21 14.06 -0.43
CA HIS A 295 -1.47 15.27 -1.20
C HIS A 295 -1.55 14.96 -2.70
N LEU A 296 -0.56 14.22 -3.22
CA LEU A 296 -0.53 13.83 -4.63
C LEU A 296 -1.69 12.89 -4.97
N HIS A 297 -2.06 11.97 -4.08
CA HIS A 297 -3.21 11.10 -4.27
C HIS A 297 -4.52 11.91 -4.38
N VAL A 298 -4.78 12.79 -3.41
CA VAL A 298 -5.95 13.66 -3.42
C VAL A 298 -5.97 14.52 -4.69
N SER A 299 -4.85 15.14 -5.04
CA SER A 299 -4.74 15.95 -6.27
C SER A 299 -5.03 15.15 -7.54
N ALA A 300 -4.51 13.93 -7.64
CA ALA A 300 -4.71 13.08 -8.81
C ALA A 300 -6.18 12.66 -8.98
N ILE A 301 -6.84 12.22 -7.90
CA ILE A 301 -8.23 11.74 -7.98
C ILE A 301 -9.24 12.89 -8.16
N THR A 302 -8.89 14.11 -7.78
CA THR A 302 -9.74 15.30 -7.95
C THR A 302 -9.50 16.06 -9.26
N GLY A 303 -8.61 15.55 -10.12
CA GLY A 303 -8.34 16.14 -11.44
C GLY A 303 -7.45 17.38 -11.42
N ASN A 304 -6.73 17.63 -10.33
CA ASN A 304 -5.69 18.66 -10.27
C ASN A 304 -4.49 18.26 -11.13
N PHE A 305 -3.72 19.27 -11.57
CA PHE A 305 -2.50 19.02 -12.34
C PHE A 305 -1.36 18.52 -11.43
N PRO A 306 -0.46 17.67 -11.97
CA PRO A 306 0.74 17.27 -11.26
C PRO A 306 1.64 18.48 -11.00
N PRO A 307 2.41 18.46 -9.88
CA PRO A 307 3.45 19.44 -9.67
C PRO A 307 4.54 19.31 -10.73
N THR A 308 5.12 20.43 -11.15
CA THR A 308 6.21 20.46 -12.15
C THR A 308 7.52 19.89 -11.61
N ASP A 309 7.66 19.82 -10.29
CA ASP A 309 8.89 19.36 -9.64
C ASP A 309 8.58 18.82 -8.23
N VAL A 310 9.11 17.64 -7.94
CA VAL A 310 9.05 16.99 -6.63
C VAL A 310 10.47 16.65 -6.21
N ARG A 311 10.99 17.37 -5.21
CA ARG A 311 12.37 17.22 -4.70
C ARG A 311 12.37 16.84 -3.23
N PRO A 312 12.07 15.60 -2.90
CA PRO A 312 12.09 15.15 -1.52
C PRO A 312 13.51 15.21 -0.95
N ARG A 313 13.62 15.56 0.32
CA ARG A 313 14.88 15.54 1.07
C ARG A 313 15.08 14.20 1.74
N PRO A 314 16.32 13.82 2.06
CA PRO A 314 16.59 12.61 2.84
C PRO A 314 15.72 12.57 4.10
N THR A 315 15.02 11.46 4.28
CA THR A 315 14.06 11.29 5.37
C THR A 315 13.97 9.81 5.73
N LEU A 316 13.97 9.52 7.02
CA LEU A 316 13.72 8.20 7.57
C LEU A 316 12.32 8.14 8.16
N MET A 317 11.65 7.01 8.02
CA MET A 317 10.37 6.75 8.65
C MET A 317 10.44 5.47 9.45
N LYS A 318 10.07 5.54 10.73
CA LYS A 318 9.97 4.38 11.61
C LYS A 318 8.55 4.18 12.09
N ASN A 319 8.04 2.94 11.95
CA ASN A 319 6.72 2.60 12.45
C ASN A 319 6.72 2.48 13.99
N ILE A 320 5.64 2.92 14.60
CA ILE A 320 5.35 2.70 16.01
C ILE A 320 4.25 1.63 16.07
N LEU A 321 4.61 0.45 16.60
CA LEU A 321 3.71 -0.68 16.69
C LEU A 321 2.97 -0.72 18.03
N GLY A 322 1.96 -1.58 18.12
CA GLY A 322 1.22 -1.83 19.37
C GLY A 322 1.99 -2.61 20.40
N ASN A 323 3.13 -3.24 20.01
CA ASN A 323 4.07 -3.85 20.93
C ASN A 323 4.78 -2.73 21.70
N GLU A 324 4.83 -2.84 23.03
CA GLU A 324 5.53 -1.85 23.86
C GLU A 324 5.17 -0.39 23.53
N TYR A 325 3.90 -0.16 23.14
CA TYR A 325 3.44 1.13 22.60
C TYR A 325 3.69 2.31 23.54
N LYS A 326 3.58 2.11 24.86
CA LYS A 326 3.79 3.18 25.84
C LYS A 326 5.25 3.61 25.90
N GLU A 327 6.14 2.64 25.87
CA GLU A 327 7.59 2.82 25.87
C GLU A 327 8.04 3.50 24.58
N SER A 328 7.63 2.97 23.43
CA SER A 328 7.90 3.55 22.12
C SER A 328 7.36 4.99 22.00
N LEU A 329 6.17 5.26 22.54
CA LEU A 329 5.60 6.61 22.53
C LEU A 329 6.39 7.57 23.42
N ALA A 330 6.91 7.12 24.57
CA ALA A 330 7.74 7.92 25.44
C ALA A 330 9.07 8.28 24.76
N ILE A 331 9.71 7.34 24.09
CA ILE A 331 10.93 7.56 23.29
C ILE A 331 10.62 8.56 22.16
N ALA A 332 9.60 8.30 21.37
CA ALA A 332 9.21 9.17 20.25
C ALA A 332 9.00 10.62 20.71
N ARG A 333 8.28 10.82 21.82
CA ARG A 333 8.06 12.17 22.40
C ARG A 333 9.35 12.82 22.88
N SER A 334 10.31 12.06 23.37
CA SER A 334 11.61 12.62 23.78
C SER A 334 12.42 13.15 22.63
N LEU A 335 12.28 12.53 21.44
CA LEU A 335 12.94 12.95 20.20
C LEU A 335 12.39 14.25 19.62
N LEU A 336 11.14 14.62 19.94
CA LEU A 336 10.52 15.87 19.45
C LEU A 336 11.17 17.16 19.98
N LYS A 337 12.18 17.08 20.84
CA LYS A 337 13.03 18.21 21.22
C LYS A 337 13.92 18.70 20.07
N ASP A 338 14.16 17.86 19.08
CA ASP A 338 14.83 18.19 17.82
C ASP A 338 13.75 18.32 16.73
N ASP A 339 13.67 19.47 16.08
CA ASP A 339 12.65 19.83 15.09
C ASP A 339 12.73 19.02 13.78
N ARG A 340 13.79 18.22 13.63
CA ARG A 340 13.91 17.25 12.54
C ARG A 340 12.99 16.03 12.72
N TYR A 341 12.51 15.75 13.94
CA TYR A 341 11.56 14.66 14.18
C TYR A 341 10.13 15.14 14.12
N GLN A 342 9.28 14.35 13.45
CA GLN A 342 7.85 14.58 13.33
C GLN A 342 7.09 13.30 13.67
N LEU A 343 6.16 13.39 14.62
CA LEU A 343 5.38 12.25 15.12
C LEU A 343 3.96 12.26 14.57
N HIS A 344 3.53 11.16 13.98
CA HIS A 344 2.19 10.96 13.44
C HIS A 344 1.50 9.79 14.14
N LEU A 345 0.51 10.07 14.97
CA LEU A 345 -0.30 9.07 15.67
C LEU A 345 -1.64 8.88 14.97
N TYR A 346 -2.06 7.63 14.82
CA TYR A 346 -3.27 7.30 14.08
C TYR A 346 -4.56 7.35 14.93
N GLY A 347 -4.46 7.55 16.24
CA GLY A 347 -5.62 7.64 17.13
C GLY A 347 -6.44 6.35 17.25
N LYS A 348 -5.86 5.17 16.98
CA LYS A 348 -6.53 3.88 17.12
C LYS A 348 -6.81 3.57 18.59
N ARG A 349 -7.99 2.95 18.88
CA ARG A 349 -8.44 2.66 20.26
C ARG A 349 -7.54 1.67 21.00
N GLU A 350 -7.05 0.63 20.32
CA GLU A 350 -6.34 -0.48 20.95
C GLU A 350 -4.95 -0.69 20.32
N ALA A 351 -3.95 -0.75 21.14
CA ALA A 351 -2.58 -1.13 20.77
C ALA A 351 -2.44 -2.66 20.78
N LYS A 352 -2.81 -3.32 19.68
CA LYS A 352 -2.62 -4.76 19.50
C LYS A 352 -1.22 -5.05 18.97
N ILE A 353 -0.67 -6.23 19.31
CA ILE A 353 0.62 -6.72 18.81
C ILE A 353 0.64 -6.66 17.27
N GLY A 354 1.68 -6.07 16.71
CA GLY A 354 1.88 -5.89 15.27
C GLY A 354 1.03 -4.79 14.63
N ARG A 355 0.05 -4.21 15.35
CA ARG A 355 -0.78 -3.13 14.80
C ARG A 355 0.01 -1.82 14.73
N LYS A 356 0.07 -1.23 13.55
CA LYS A 356 0.68 0.09 13.33
C LYS A 356 -0.16 1.16 14.04
N MET A 357 0.41 1.83 15.03
CA MET A 357 -0.25 2.83 15.88
C MET A 357 0.11 4.25 15.49
N GLY A 358 1.24 4.43 14.82
CA GLY A 358 1.77 5.69 14.35
C GLY A 358 3.07 5.46 13.61
N HIS A 359 3.71 6.54 13.23
CA HIS A 359 5.09 6.55 12.76
C HIS A 359 5.77 7.85 13.20
N ILE A 360 7.08 7.83 13.17
CA ILE A 360 7.91 9.02 13.37
C ILE A 360 8.83 9.17 12.17
N ASN A 361 8.89 10.38 11.64
CA ASN A 361 9.81 10.75 10.57
C ASN A 361 10.99 11.53 11.12
N PHE A 362 12.18 11.30 10.57
CA PHE A 362 13.39 12.08 10.81
C PHE A 362 13.86 12.71 9.51
N LYS A 363 13.98 14.04 9.50
CA LYS A 363 14.48 14.83 8.34
C LYS A 363 16.01 14.86 8.37
N GLY A 364 16.66 13.97 7.65
CA GLY A 364 18.11 13.83 7.60
C GLY A 364 18.55 12.44 7.11
N ASN A 365 19.85 12.20 7.10
CA ASN A 365 20.45 10.93 6.74
C ASN A 365 20.53 9.97 7.94
N LEU A 366 20.73 8.68 7.66
CA LEU A 366 20.75 7.63 8.67
C LEU A 366 21.85 7.87 9.73
N GLU A 367 23.00 8.41 9.31
CA GLU A 367 24.16 8.66 10.17
C GLU A 367 23.92 9.81 11.17
N GLU A 368 22.89 10.62 10.94
CA GLU A 368 22.54 11.78 11.77
C GLU A 368 21.48 11.49 12.82
N VAL A 369 20.85 10.30 12.73
CA VAL A 369 19.73 9.94 13.59
C VAL A 369 20.18 9.66 15.02
N ASN A 370 19.35 10.09 15.98
CA ASN A 370 19.60 9.76 17.39
C ASN A 370 19.49 8.24 17.61
N PRO A 371 20.43 7.60 18.34
CA PRO A 371 20.36 6.15 18.60
C PRO A 371 19.03 5.66 19.17
N LEU A 372 18.35 6.44 20.01
CA LEU A 372 17.02 6.12 20.53
C LEU A 372 15.95 5.89 19.45
N PHE A 373 16.17 6.41 18.25
CA PHE A 373 15.25 6.17 17.11
C PHE A 373 15.21 4.69 16.70
N HIS A 374 16.30 3.95 16.92
CA HIS A 374 16.36 2.52 16.64
C HIS A 374 15.69 1.67 17.71
N ASP A 375 15.48 2.23 18.91
CA ASP A 375 14.83 1.56 20.04
C ASP A 375 13.28 1.65 20.00
N LEU A 376 12.74 2.31 19.00
CA LEU A 376 11.30 2.46 18.78
C LEU A 376 10.64 1.14 18.34
#